data_cb3488b9c7a4a6fd852b210420ac6463
#
_entry.id   cb3488b9c7a4a6fd852b210420ac6463
#
_cell.length_a   1.000
_cell.length_b   1.000
_cell.length_c   1.000
_cell.angle_alpha   90.00
_cell.angle_beta   90.00
_cell.angle_gamma   90.00
#
_symmetry.space_group_name_H-M   'P 1'
#
loop_
_entity.id
_entity.type
_entity.pdbx_description
1 polymer ?
#
loop_
_entity_poly.entity_id
_entity_poly.type
_entity_poly.pdbx_seq_one_letter_code
_entity_poly.pdbx_strand_id
1 'polypeptide(L)'
;AAFGAGDVTVELTETDGSLAVSVQAQNTPVRELVLTWKAVFNGSGEVLGDTWERGYGDLEWKKEADHIGMPWYFFRHEAGKCLAFGVKVRPSAMCWWEKDGADVKLHLDVRCGTYGVELGGRKLEAAKIVMTSYALEEADTPVEVFEACRAFCSEMCDDPDCRDTVIYGGNNW
;
A
#
# COMPACT_ATOMS: atom_id res chain seq x y z
N ALA A 1 12.08 11.86 8.63
CA ALA A 1 12.14 13.05 7.78
C ALA A 1 10.88 13.89 7.95
N ALA A 2 10.99 15.19 7.78
CA ALA A 2 9.84 16.11 7.82
C ALA A 2 9.86 17.03 6.59
N PHE A 3 8.68 17.28 6.05
CA PHE A 3 8.46 18.13 4.88
C PHE A 3 7.38 19.16 5.21
N GLY A 4 7.53 20.40 4.78
CA GLY A 4 6.59 21.47 5.07
C GLY A 4 6.22 22.32 3.88
N ALA A 5 4.96 22.73 3.80
CA ALA A 5 4.46 23.71 2.84
C ALA A 5 3.37 24.57 3.50
N GLY A 6 3.66 25.84 3.70
CA GLY A 6 2.77 26.72 4.44
C GLY A 6 2.65 26.28 5.91
N ASP A 7 1.43 26.03 6.38
CA ASP A 7 1.13 25.51 7.72
C ASP A 7 0.97 23.97 7.75
N VAL A 8 1.20 23.29 6.64
CA VAL A 8 1.15 21.83 6.52
C VAL A 8 2.52 21.25 6.77
N THR A 9 2.62 20.30 7.68
CA THR A 9 3.84 19.50 7.93
C THR A 9 3.52 18.03 7.78
N VAL A 10 4.31 17.32 6.96
CA VAL A 10 4.27 15.87 6.82
C VAL A 10 5.53 15.27 7.44
N GLU A 11 5.36 14.31 8.31
CA GLU A 11 6.46 13.60 8.94
C GLU A 11 6.47 12.15 8.53
N LEU A 12 7.65 11.65 8.18
CA LEU A 12 7.95 10.25 7.91
C LEU A 12 8.84 9.72 9.03
N THR A 13 8.36 8.75 9.78
CA THR A 13 9.07 8.15 10.92
C THR A 13 9.17 6.64 10.72
N GLU A 14 10.38 6.11 10.74
CA GLU A 14 10.60 4.67 10.73
C GLU A 14 10.31 4.11 12.13
N THR A 15 9.49 3.08 12.20
CA THR A 15 9.05 2.43 13.44
C THR A 15 8.79 0.95 13.18
N ASP A 16 9.47 0.08 13.89
CA ASP A 16 9.25 -1.38 13.87
C ASP A 16 9.14 -1.99 12.46
N GLY A 17 10.08 -1.64 11.57
CA GLY A 17 10.12 -2.14 10.19
C GLY A 17 9.04 -1.54 9.28
N SER A 18 8.34 -0.50 9.73
CA SER A 18 7.36 0.25 8.93
C SER A 18 7.69 1.73 8.87
N LEU A 19 7.17 2.42 7.86
CA LEU A 19 7.27 3.86 7.68
C LEU A 19 5.93 4.50 8.05
N ALA A 20 5.85 5.11 9.23
CA ALA A 20 4.68 5.87 9.64
C ALA A 20 4.64 7.23 8.93
N VAL A 21 3.48 7.55 8.35
CA VAL A 21 3.21 8.81 7.67
C VAL A 21 2.20 9.60 8.49
N SER A 22 2.60 10.77 8.93
CA SER A 22 1.70 11.66 9.66
C SER A 22 1.67 13.05 9.07
N VAL A 23 0.55 13.74 9.25
CA VAL A 23 0.34 15.10 8.77
C VAL A 23 -0.26 15.97 9.87
N GLN A 24 0.16 17.22 9.89
CA GLN A 24 -0.37 18.27 10.78
C GLN A 24 -0.58 19.53 9.96
N ALA A 25 -1.70 20.21 10.18
CA ALA A 25 -2.02 21.50 9.58
C ALA A 25 -2.87 22.33 10.56
N GLN A 26 -2.60 23.63 10.67
CA GLN A 26 -3.36 24.50 11.56
C GLN A 26 -4.65 24.99 10.91
N ASN A 27 -4.56 25.48 9.67
CA ASN A 27 -5.68 26.14 8.99
C ASN A 27 -5.98 25.52 7.61
N THR A 28 -4.98 24.87 6.98
CA THR A 28 -5.15 24.28 5.64
C THR A 28 -5.89 22.95 5.73
N PRO A 29 -7.06 22.80 5.06
CA PRO A 29 -7.73 21.51 4.97
C PRO A 29 -6.91 20.53 4.14
N VAL A 30 -6.56 19.39 4.75
CA VAL A 30 -5.79 18.32 4.09
C VAL A 30 -6.73 17.40 3.33
N ARG A 31 -6.44 17.12 2.06
CA ARG A 31 -7.25 16.25 1.20
C ARG A 31 -6.55 14.92 0.94
N GLU A 32 -5.30 14.99 0.54
CA GLU A 32 -4.54 13.84 0.09
C GLU A 32 -3.05 14.08 0.32
N LEU A 33 -2.34 13.01 0.66
CA LEU A 33 -0.89 12.95 0.63
C LEU A 33 -0.48 11.97 -0.47
N VAL A 34 0.52 12.32 -1.26
CA VAL A 34 1.07 11.44 -2.29
C VAL A 34 2.56 11.27 -2.04
N LEU A 35 2.96 10.01 -1.81
CA LEU A 35 4.36 9.65 -1.69
C LEU A 35 4.81 9.00 -2.99
N THR A 36 6.00 9.35 -3.47
CA THR A 36 6.54 8.83 -4.72
C THR A 36 7.90 8.19 -4.49
N TRP A 37 8.03 6.93 -4.88
CA TRP A 37 9.31 6.24 -5.00
C TRP A 37 9.72 6.22 -6.47
N LYS A 38 10.95 6.70 -6.72
CA LYS A 38 11.48 6.84 -8.07
C LYS A 38 12.13 5.56 -8.56
N ALA A 39 11.96 5.25 -9.85
CA ALA A 39 12.66 4.18 -10.55
C ALA A 39 12.52 2.79 -9.89
N VAL A 40 11.33 2.47 -9.38
CA VAL A 40 11.01 1.15 -8.78
C VAL A 40 10.85 0.09 -9.85
N PHE A 41 10.29 0.46 -10.99
CA PHE A 41 10.00 -0.45 -12.11
C PHE A 41 11.05 -0.32 -13.22
N ASN A 42 11.42 -1.44 -13.81
CA ASN A 42 12.40 -1.51 -14.89
C ASN A 42 11.86 -2.16 -16.18
N GLY A 43 10.55 -2.48 -16.22
CA GLY A 43 9.87 -3.04 -17.39
C GLY A 43 10.03 -4.54 -17.60
N SER A 44 10.68 -5.26 -16.68
CA SER A 44 10.96 -6.71 -16.85
C SER A 44 10.20 -7.62 -15.89
N GLY A 45 9.38 -7.07 -14.99
CA GLY A 45 8.67 -7.84 -13.98
C GLY A 45 7.20 -8.08 -14.30
N GLU A 46 6.56 -8.80 -13.39
CA GLU A 46 5.12 -8.98 -13.34
C GLU A 46 4.59 -8.39 -12.03
N VAL A 47 3.38 -7.87 -12.07
CA VAL A 47 2.72 -7.23 -10.93
C VAL A 47 1.47 -8.00 -10.57
N LEU A 48 1.29 -8.28 -9.28
CA LEU A 48 0.07 -8.78 -8.69
C LEU A 48 -0.50 -7.68 -7.80
N GLY A 49 -1.59 -7.08 -8.24
CA GLY A 49 -2.37 -6.14 -7.46
C GLY A 49 -3.84 -6.52 -7.61
N ASP A 50 -4.51 -6.75 -6.48
CA ASP A 50 -5.93 -7.12 -6.50
C ASP A 50 -6.78 -5.95 -7.01
N THR A 51 -7.97 -6.22 -7.46
CA THR A 51 -8.99 -5.21 -7.71
C THR A 51 -9.79 -4.97 -6.42
N TRP A 52 -10.33 -3.75 -6.27
CA TRP A 52 -11.17 -3.41 -5.13
C TRP A 52 -12.39 -4.34 -4.98
N GLU A 53 -12.86 -4.85 -6.08
CA GLU A 53 -13.98 -5.78 -6.14
C GLU A 53 -13.72 -6.83 -7.22
N ARG A 54 -13.73 -8.10 -6.84
CA ARG A 54 -13.43 -9.22 -7.73
C ARG A 54 -14.37 -9.33 -8.93
N GLY A 55 -15.56 -8.75 -8.85
CA GLY A 55 -16.46 -8.63 -9.99
C GLY A 55 -15.90 -7.83 -11.16
N TYR A 56 -14.86 -7.04 -10.93
CA TYR A 56 -14.23 -6.18 -11.95
C TYR A 56 -12.89 -6.71 -12.48
N GLY A 57 -12.39 -7.82 -11.96
CA GLY A 57 -11.17 -8.43 -12.44
C GLY A 57 -10.73 -9.62 -11.60
N ASP A 58 -9.90 -10.44 -12.20
CA ASP A 58 -9.29 -11.60 -11.56
C ASP A 58 -7.96 -11.22 -10.91
N LEU A 59 -7.65 -11.89 -9.81
CA LEU A 59 -6.35 -11.82 -9.17
C LEU A 59 -5.37 -12.64 -9.99
N GLU A 60 -4.55 -11.97 -10.77
CA GLU A 60 -3.56 -12.62 -11.64
C GLU A 60 -2.28 -11.77 -11.74
N TRP A 61 -1.16 -12.42 -12.00
CA TRP A 61 0.08 -11.77 -12.36
C TRP A 61 -0.02 -11.17 -13.76
N LYS A 62 0.27 -9.87 -13.86
CA LYS A 62 0.22 -9.11 -15.11
C LYS A 62 1.58 -8.52 -15.41
N LYS A 63 1.98 -8.53 -16.68
CA LYS A 63 3.20 -7.82 -17.10
C LYS A 63 3.10 -6.34 -16.75
N GLU A 64 4.25 -5.75 -16.44
CA GLU A 64 4.32 -4.31 -16.17
C GLU A 64 3.79 -3.51 -17.36
N ALA A 65 2.68 -2.81 -17.17
CA ALA A 65 2.18 -1.77 -18.08
C ALA A 65 2.68 -0.39 -17.63
N ASP A 66 2.57 0.63 -18.49
CA ASP A 66 3.03 1.99 -18.16
C ASP A 66 2.28 2.60 -16.99
N HIS A 67 1.00 2.28 -16.88
CA HIS A 67 0.13 2.73 -15.79
C HIS A 67 -0.69 1.57 -15.23
N ILE A 68 -0.66 1.39 -13.91
CA ILE A 68 -1.44 0.38 -13.18
C ILE A 68 -1.91 0.98 -11.88
N GLY A 69 -3.23 0.97 -11.65
CA GLY A 69 -3.83 1.23 -10.34
C GLY A 69 -3.93 -0.06 -9.53
N MET A 70 -3.51 -0.03 -8.27
CA MET A 70 -3.50 -1.17 -7.36
C MET A 70 -4.14 -0.75 -6.03
N PRO A 71 -4.74 -1.67 -5.25
CA PRO A 71 -5.32 -1.32 -3.95
C PRO A 71 -4.25 -0.93 -2.93
N TRP A 72 -4.48 -1.17 -1.64
CA TRP A 72 -3.54 -0.79 -0.56
C TRP A 72 -2.29 -1.67 -0.48
N TYR A 73 -2.14 -2.71 -1.32
CA TYR A 73 -0.96 -3.55 -1.45
C TYR A 73 -0.77 -4.01 -2.89
N PHE A 74 0.45 -4.38 -3.23
CA PHE A 74 0.78 -5.09 -4.46
C PHE A 74 2.11 -5.82 -4.32
N PHE A 75 2.34 -6.76 -5.22
CA PHE A 75 3.59 -7.49 -5.34
C PHE A 75 4.18 -7.28 -6.73
N ARG A 76 5.49 -7.26 -6.78
CA ARG A 76 6.24 -7.23 -8.02
C ARG A 76 7.21 -8.40 -8.04
N HIS A 77 7.07 -9.27 -9.01
CA HIS A 77 7.94 -10.41 -9.22
C HIS A 77 8.89 -10.12 -10.38
N GLU A 78 10.17 -10.36 -10.17
CA GLU A 78 11.21 -10.41 -11.19
C GLU A 78 12.17 -11.53 -10.85
N ALA A 79 13.02 -11.95 -11.81
CA ALA A 79 13.92 -13.10 -11.64
C ALA A 79 14.68 -13.06 -10.31
N GLY A 80 14.46 -14.08 -9.48
CA GLY A 80 15.14 -14.27 -8.19
C GLY A 80 14.61 -13.45 -7.02
N LYS A 81 13.53 -12.65 -7.18
CA LYS A 81 12.97 -11.90 -6.06
C LYS A 81 11.49 -11.52 -6.22
N CYS A 82 10.84 -11.38 -5.08
CA CYS A 82 9.51 -10.80 -4.95
C CYS A 82 9.59 -9.54 -4.08
N LEU A 83 9.21 -8.40 -4.64
CA LEU A 83 9.08 -7.13 -3.93
C LEU A 83 7.63 -6.98 -3.50
N ALA A 84 7.40 -6.63 -2.25
CA ALA A 84 6.09 -6.45 -1.67
C ALA A 84 5.94 -5.03 -1.12
N PHE A 85 4.81 -4.41 -1.43
CA PHE A 85 4.46 -3.05 -1.02
C PHE A 85 3.07 -3.06 -0.41
N GLY A 86 2.90 -2.45 0.75
CA GLY A 86 1.60 -2.43 1.41
C GLY A 86 1.45 -1.34 2.44
N VAL A 87 0.21 -1.16 2.85
CA VAL A 87 -0.17 -0.32 3.97
C VAL A 87 -0.71 -1.21 5.07
N LYS A 88 -0.24 -1.04 6.30
CA LYS A 88 -0.78 -1.78 7.46
C LYS A 88 -2.29 -1.55 7.59
N VAL A 89 -3.00 -2.57 8.03
CA VAL A 89 -4.45 -2.52 8.23
C VAL A 89 -4.87 -1.40 9.18
N ARG A 90 -6.10 -0.91 8.99
CA ARG A 90 -6.71 0.18 9.75
C ARG A 90 -6.00 1.53 9.60
N PRO A 91 -5.61 1.96 8.39
CA PRO A 91 -5.11 3.31 8.17
C PRO A 91 -6.21 4.35 8.44
N SER A 92 -5.79 5.61 8.69
CA SER A 92 -6.71 6.75 8.80
C SER A 92 -6.95 7.44 7.45
N ALA A 93 -6.60 6.79 6.35
CA ALA A 93 -6.75 7.28 4.99
C ALA A 93 -7.25 6.14 4.09
N MET A 94 -7.93 6.47 3.01
CA MET A 94 -8.12 5.52 1.93
C MET A 94 -6.83 5.45 1.12
N CYS A 95 -6.28 4.23 0.99
CA CYS A 95 -4.96 4.03 0.43
C CYS A 95 -5.03 3.26 -0.87
N TRP A 96 -4.28 3.70 -1.88
CA TRP A 96 -4.05 2.93 -3.10
C TRP A 96 -2.68 3.25 -3.69
N TRP A 97 -2.16 2.29 -4.44
CA TRP A 97 -0.91 2.43 -5.16
C TRP A 97 -1.16 2.69 -6.63
N GLU A 98 -0.26 3.41 -7.25
CA GLU A 98 -0.25 3.71 -8.67
C GLU A 98 1.15 3.53 -9.23
N LYS A 99 1.28 2.72 -10.29
CA LYS A 99 2.47 2.70 -11.12
C LYS A 99 2.31 3.76 -12.21
N ASP A 100 3.30 4.64 -12.33
CA ASP A 100 3.34 5.70 -13.33
C ASP A 100 4.73 5.72 -14.00
N GLY A 101 4.83 5.13 -15.17
CA GLY A 101 6.10 4.86 -15.83
C GLY A 101 6.99 3.95 -14.98
N ALA A 102 8.18 4.40 -14.61
CA ALA A 102 9.11 3.68 -13.74
C ALA A 102 8.87 3.94 -12.24
N ASP A 103 8.02 4.88 -11.90
CA ASP A 103 7.77 5.31 -10.53
C ASP A 103 6.58 4.56 -9.90
N VAL A 104 6.57 4.54 -8.57
CA VAL A 104 5.43 4.10 -7.77
C VAL A 104 4.96 5.23 -6.89
N LYS A 105 3.66 5.44 -6.83
CA LYS A 105 3.01 6.41 -5.96
C LYS A 105 2.10 5.70 -4.97
N LEU A 106 2.10 6.16 -3.73
CA LEU A 106 1.09 5.83 -2.73
C LEU A 106 0.23 7.05 -2.48
N HIS A 107 -1.04 6.89 -2.69
CA HIS A 107 -2.08 7.88 -2.41
C HIS A 107 -2.68 7.59 -1.05
N LEU A 108 -2.76 8.61 -0.20
CA LEU A 108 -3.37 8.59 1.12
C LEU A 108 -4.46 9.66 1.17
N ASP A 109 -5.68 9.28 0.80
CA ASP A 109 -6.83 10.17 0.78
C ASP A 109 -7.46 10.25 2.18
N VAL A 110 -7.37 11.40 2.80
CA VAL A 110 -7.89 11.68 4.15
C VAL A 110 -9.19 12.48 4.14
N ARG A 111 -9.79 12.69 2.97
CA ARG A 111 -11.03 13.48 2.86
C ARG A 111 -12.17 12.89 3.67
N CYS A 112 -13.00 13.77 4.19
CA CYS A 112 -14.32 13.44 4.71
C CYS A 112 -15.36 13.83 3.65
N GLY A 113 -15.81 12.85 2.88
CA GLY A 113 -16.62 13.11 1.68
C GLY A 113 -15.81 13.85 0.61
N THR A 114 -16.30 15.00 0.16
CA THR A 114 -15.63 15.82 -0.87
C THR A 114 -14.70 16.89 -0.31
N TYR A 115 -14.68 17.06 1.00
CA TYR A 115 -13.95 18.13 1.70
C TYR A 115 -12.65 17.62 2.31
N GLY A 116 -11.62 18.48 2.35
CA GLY A 116 -10.42 18.24 3.11
C GLY A 116 -10.70 18.21 4.62
N VAL A 117 -9.89 17.49 5.37
CA VAL A 117 -9.98 17.41 6.83
C VAL A 117 -9.31 18.64 7.45
N GLU A 118 -10.03 19.34 8.33
CA GLU A 118 -9.48 20.43 9.15
C GLU A 118 -8.88 19.83 10.43
N LEU A 119 -7.56 19.82 10.50
CA LEU A 119 -6.86 19.24 11.63
C LEU A 119 -6.79 20.18 12.84
N GLY A 120 -6.79 21.51 12.63
CA GLY A 120 -6.72 22.49 13.72
C GLY A 120 -5.46 22.34 14.57
N GLY A 121 -4.33 22.00 13.93
CA GLY A 121 -3.06 21.73 14.59
C GLY A 121 -2.91 20.31 15.15
N ARG A 122 -3.92 19.47 15.12
CA ARG A 122 -3.81 18.06 15.54
C ARG A 122 -2.96 17.27 14.54
N LYS A 123 -2.18 16.32 15.04
CA LYS A 123 -1.44 15.38 14.24
C LYS A 123 -2.33 14.19 13.84
N LEU A 124 -2.41 13.89 12.56
CA LEU A 124 -3.08 12.71 12.00
C LEU A 124 -2.01 11.72 11.54
N GLU A 125 -1.97 10.51 12.09
CA GLU A 125 -1.24 9.39 11.51
C GLU A 125 -2.10 8.83 10.37
N ALA A 126 -1.69 9.11 9.14
CA ALA A 126 -2.47 8.74 7.95
C ALA A 126 -2.36 7.25 7.65
N ALA A 127 -1.13 6.71 7.69
CA ALA A 127 -0.86 5.30 7.38
C ALA A 127 0.50 4.85 7.94
N LYS A 128 0.67 3.53 8.05
CA LYS A 128 1.97 2.86 8.20
C LYS A 128 2.25 2.03 6.96
N ILE A 129 3.38 2.25 6.33
CA ILE A 129 3.78 1.60 5.08
C ILE A 129 4.77 0.50 5.40
N VAL A 130 4.60 -0.66 4.79
CA VAL A 130 5.53 -1.80 4.83
C VAL A 130 6.02 -2.08 3.43
N MET A 131 7.32 -2.30 3.29
CA MET A 131 7.95 -2.69 2.03
C MET A 131 9.02 -3.73 2.31
N THR A 132 8.92 -4.88 1.64
CA THR A 132 9.83 -6.01 1.87
C THR A 132 10.30 -6.58 0.54
N SER A 133 11.54 -7.07 0.50
CA SER A 133 12.12 -7.79 -0.62
C SER A 133 12.44 -9.21 -0.19
N TYR A 134 11.81 -10.19 -0.83
CA TYR A 134 12.04 -11.61 -0.61
C TYR A 134 12.95 -12.15 -1.71
N ALA A 135 14.09 -12.75 -1.32
CA ALA A 135 14.92 -13.53 -2.25
C ALA A 135 14.24 -14.88 -2.51
N LEU A 136 14.19 -15.32 -3.76
CA LEU A 136 13.66 -16.61 -4.18
C LEU A 136 14.86 -17.54 -4.48
N GLU A 137 14.89 -18.73 -3.88
CA GLU A 137 16.08 -19.60 -3.90
C GLU A 137 16.16 -20.49 -5.14
N GLU A 138 15.04 -21.01 -5.63
CA GLU A 138 15.01 -21.91 -6.77
C GLU A 138 14.13 -21.35 -7.90
N ALA A 139 14.75 -20.71 -8.87
CA ALA A 139 14.17 -20.45 -10.18
C ALA A 139 12.67 -20.14 -10.19
N ASP A 140 12.25 -19.22 -9.32
CA ASP A 140 10.93 -18.60 -9.43
C ASP A 140 9.75 -19.59 -9.39
N THR A 141 9.79 -20.57 -8.50
CA THR A 141 8.65 -21.49 -8.40
C THR A 141 7.40 -20.76 -7.92
N PRO A 142 6.20 -21.08 -8.47
CA PRO A 142 4.94 -20.47 -8.01
C PRO A 142 4.71 -20.64 -6.49
N VAL A 143 5.25 -21.69 -5.88
CA VAL A 143 5.15 -21.96 -4.44
C VAL A 143 5.94 -20.93 -3.65
N GLU A 144 7.19 -20.65 -4.03
CA GLU A 144 8.03 -19.66 -3.32
C GLU A 144 7.45 -18.25 -3.42
N VAL A 145 6.97 -17.87 -4.60
CA VAL A 145 6.31 -16.58 -4.82
C VAL A 145 5.05 -16.46 -3.95
N PHE A 146 4.25 -17.53 -3.88
CA PHE A 146 3.06 -17.57 -3.03
C PHE A 146 3.40 -17.42 -1.53
N GLU A 147 4.43 -18.14 -1.04
CA GLU A 147 4.85 -18.05 0.36
C GLU A 147 5.41 -16.66 0.70
N ALA A 148 6.13 -16.01 -0.22
CA ALA A 148 6.56 -14.63 -0.05
C ALA A 148 5.36 -13.67 0.09
N CYS A 149 4.35 -13.80 -0.78
CA CYS A 149 3.13 -13.00 -0.70
C CYS A 149 2.38 -13.24 0.61
N ARG A 150 2.28 -14.51 1.05
CA ARG A 150 1.63 -14.89 2.31
C ARG A 150 2.36 -14.34 3.53
N ALA A 151 3.69 -14.41 3.55
CA ALA A 151 4.50 -13.83 4.62
C ALA A 151 4.27 -12.32 4.74
N PHE A 152 4.26 -11.62 3.60
CA PHE A 152 4.00 -10.19 3.59
C PHE A 152 2.59 -9.81 4.09
N CYS A 153 1.57 -10.60 3.79
CA CYS A 153 0.23 -10.36 4.34
C CYS A 153 0.23 -10.35 5.87
N SER A 154 1.06 -11.18 6.50
CA SER A 154 1.24 -11.18 7.96
C SER A 154 1.97 -9.93 8.48
N GLU A 155 2.86 -9.35 7.68
CA GLU A 155 3.54 -8.09 8.05
C GLU A 155 2.61 -6.88 8.02
N MET A 156 1.56 -6.92 7.20
CA MET A 156 0.56 -5.84 7.12
C MET A 156 -0.41 -5.80 8.31
N CYS A 157 -0.45 -6.85 9.15
CA CYS A 157 -1.40 -6.94 10.26
C CYS A 157 -0.66 -7.39 11.53
N ASP A 158 -0.63 -6.54 12.55
CA ASP A 158 0.05 -6.87 13.83
C ASP A 158 -0.74 -7.89 14.68
N ASP A 159 -2.05 -8.01 14.45
CA ASP A 159 -2.93 -8.95 15.16
C ASP A 159 -3.95 -9.54 14.16
N PRO A 160 -3.51 -10.52 13.34
CA PRO A 160 -4.37 -11.14 12.35
C PRO A 160 -5.40 -12.06 13.01
N ASP A 161 -6.70 -11.80 12.80
CA ASP A 161 -7.80 -12.68 13.23
C ASP A 161 -7.87 -13.92 12.31
N CYS A 162 -6.92 -14.81 12.45
CA CYS A 162 -6.89 -16.09 11.74
C CYS A 162 -7.74 -17.10 12.50
N ARG A 163 -8.97 -17.33 12.04
CA ARG A 163 -9.89 -18.29 12.68
C ARG A 163 -9.73 -19.66 12.07
N ASP A 164 -9.67 -20.68 12.92
CA ASP A 164 -9.65 -22.10 12.52
C ASP A 164 -11.02 -22.61 12.04
N THR A 165 -12.09 -21.81 12.25
CA THR A 165 -13.46 -22.19 11.89
C THR A 165 -13.93 -21.43 10.66
N VAL A 166 -14.53 -22.17 9.73
CA VAL A 166 -15.16 -21.57 8.54
C VAL A 166 -16.38 -20.77 8.96
N ILE A 167 -16.43 -19.48 8.56
CA ILE A 167 -17.57 -18.61 8.78
C ILE A 167 -18.38 -18.56 7.48
N TYR A 168 -19.65 -18.98 7.56
CA TYR A 168 -20.59 -18.83 6.45
C TYR A 168 -21.37 -17.54 6.64
N GLY A 169 -21.39 -16.71 5.63
CA GLY A 169 -22.17 -15.48 5.60
C GLY A 169 -22.89 -15.31 4.27
N GLY A 170 -24.04 -14.66 4.28
CA GLY A 170 -24.76 -14.22 3.10
C GLY A 170 -24.81 -12.70 3.04
N ASN A 171 -24.74 -12.16 1.83
CA ASN A 171 -24.96 -10.75 1.59
C ASN A 171 -26.15 -10.59 0.65
N ASN A 172 -27.16 -9.86 1.13
CA ASN A 172 -28.33 -9.54 0.33
C ASN A 172 -28.24 -8.06 -0.08
N TRP A 173 -27.95 -7.85 -1.33
CA TRP A 173 -28.04 -6.52 -1.97
C TRP A 173 -29.42 -6.30 -2.54
#